data_f74eff959ab16cf391d396e38d0caf2b
#
_entry.id   f74eff959ab16cf391d396e38d0caf2b
#
_cell.length_a   1.000
_cell.length_b   1.000
_cell.length_c   1.000
_cell.angle_alpha   90.00
_cell.angle_beta   90.00
_cell.angle_gamma   90.00
#
_symmetry.space_group_name_H-M   'P 1'
#
loop_
_entity.id
_entity.type
_entity.pdbx_description
1 polymer ?
#
loop_
_entity_poly.entity_id
_entity_poly.type
_entity_poly.pdbx_seq_one_letter_code
_entity_poly.pdbx_strand_id
1 'polypeptide(L)'
;MSSASSLLAASESTASTRVRAGGAKVRQARLQDAVNIFEVVNSLSGDGTLLRRSYAEICENVRDFFVAESEAGIFLGCGALHLYGPHLAEVRSIVVKPEGKGQGAGGRVLRALLEEAESQGVVSVCLFTRIPDFFFHFGFRVADRTTLPDKIYKDCQACPRLYACDEVAMVRGPLPKIAVLGPTRIAQPELVKLQVGHIAHPVEEAAQAAVEGTATPER
;
A
#
# COMPACT_ATOMS: atom_id res chain seq x y z
N MET A 1 -64.89 8.53 -53.66
CA MET A 1 -65.32 7.91 -52.40
C MET A 1 -64.11 7.20 -51.77
N SER A 2 -63.86 7.47 -50.56
CA SER A 2 -62.95 6.86 -49.62
C SER A 2 -61.47 7.25 -49.64
N SER A 3 -61.17 8.11 -48.75
CA SER A 3 -59.83 8.53 -48.30
C SER A 3 -59.20 7.43 -47.49
N ALA A 4 -57.90 7.15 -47.75
CA ALA A 4 -57.04 6.42 -46.83
C ALA A 4 -55.89 7.28 -46.43
N SER A 5 -55.95 7.73 -45.20
CA SER A 5 -54.95 8.55 -44.51
C SER A 5 -53.75 7.68 -44.17
N SER A 6 -52.59 7.98 -44.69
CA SER A 6 -51.33 7.32 -44.34
C SER A 6 -50.66 8.09 -43.20
N LEU A 7 -50.68 7.47 -42.03
CA LEU A 7 -49.92 7.93 -40.84
C LEU A 7 -48.46 7.49 -40.98
N LEU A 8 -47.60 8.46 -41.27
CA LEU A 8 -46.13 8.31 -41.15
C LEU A 8 -45.75 8.31 -39.66
N ALA A 9 -45.35 7.14 -39.18
CA ALA A 9 -44.70 7.02 -37.87
C ALA A 9 -43.26 7.48 -38.00
N ALA A 10 -42.93 8.61 -37.42
CA ALA A 10 -41.54 9.03 -37.22
C ALA A 10 -40.90 8.17 -36.15
N SER A 11 -39.93 7.36 -36.54
CA SER A 11 -39.03 6.64 -35.62
C SER A 11 -38.04 7.63 -35.02
N GLU A 12 -38.28 8.04 -33.79
CA GLU A 12 -37.29 8.77 -33.02
C GLU A 12 -36.14 7.80 -32.66
N SER A 13 -35.03 7.99 -33.39
CA SER A 13 -33.74 7.40 -33.06
C SER A 13 -33.20 8.09 -31.81
N THR A 14 -33.39 7.47 -30.64
CA THR A 14 -32.70 7.85 -29.41
C THR A 14 -31.22 7.51 -29.56
N ALA A 15 -30.46 8.45 -30.10
CA ALA A 15 -29.00 8.41 -30.02
C ALA A 15 -28.60 8.48 -28.54
N SER A 16 -28.35 7.31 -27.95
CA SER A 16 -27.73 7.20 -26.63
C SER A 16 -26.34 7.87 -26.70
N THR A 17 -26.29 9.12 -26.30
CA THR A 17 -25.04 9.83 -26.06
C THR A 17 -24.32 9.11 -24.93
N ARG A 18 -23.41 8.18 -25.27
CA ARG A 18 -22.45 7.67 -24.32
C ARG A 18 -21.60 8.85 -23.85
N VAL A 19 -21.99 9.42 -22.73
CA VAL A 19 -21.14 10.31 -21.95
C VAL A 19 -19.84 9.52 -21.74
N ARG A 20 -18.75 9.97 -22.34
CA ARG A 20 -17.42 9.44 -22.04
C ARG A 20 -17.22 9.70 -20.56
N ALA A 21 -17.37 8.64 -19.75
CA ALA A 21 -17.11 8.71 -18.33
C ALA A 21 -15.68 9.25 -18.15
N GLY A 22 -15.56 10.39 -17.51
CA GLY A 22 -14.28 10.99 -17.17
C GLY A 22 -13.45 9.95 -16.44
N GLY A 23 -12.18 9.79 -16.84
CA GLY A 23 -11.32 8.74 -16.29
C GLY A 23 -11.00 9.04 -14.82
N ALA A 24 -10.92 7.99 -13.99
CA ALA A 24 -10.50 8.11 -12.59
C ALA A 24 -9.20 8.93 -12.46
N LYS A 25 -9.14 9.86 -11.53
CA LYS A 25 -7.92 10.57 -11.14
C LYS A 25 -7.20 9.79 -10.07
N VAL A 26 -5.86 9.79 -10.08
CA VAL A 26 -5.05 9.12 -9.06
C VAL A 26 -4.16 10.15 -8.38
N ARG A 27 -4.07 10.04 -7.07
CA ARG A 27 -3.17 10.84 -6.23
C ARG A 27 -2.64 10.02 -5.06
N GLN A 28 -1.56 10.49 -4.45
CA GLN A 28 -1.09 9.96 -3.18
C GLN A 28 -2.17 10.16 -2.10
N ALA A 29 -2.31 9.16 -1.21
CA ALA A 29 -3.26 9.21 -0.12
C ALA A 29 -2.85 10.19 0.97
N ARG A 30 -3.85 10.67 1.72
CA ARG A 30 -3.71 11.53 2.90
C ARG A 30 -4.40 10.86 4.08
N LEU A 31 -4.15 11.32 5.30
CA LEU A 31 -4.78 10.77 6.50
C LEU A 31 -6.32 10.76 6.42
N GLN A 32 -6.92 11.73 5.76
CA GLN A 32 -8.38 11.76 5.54
C GLN A 32 -8.90 10.58 4.71
N ASP A 33 -8.04 9.92 3.92
CA ASP A 33 -8.42 8.76 3.10
C ASP A 33 -8.35 7.45 3.91
N ALA A 34 -7.73 7.47 5.09
CA ALA A 34 -7.42 6.25 5.86
C ALA A 34 -8.67 5.43 6.19
N VAL A 35 -9.82 6.07 6.44
CA VAL A 35 -11.08 5.38 6.71
C VAL A 35 -11.54 4.62 5.47
N ASN A 36 -11.57 5.27 4.31
CA ASN A 36 -11.98 4.63 3.05
C ASN A 36 -11.05 3.49 2.66
N ILE A 37 -9.72 3.66 2.86
CA ILE A 37 -8.72 2.62 2.61
C ILE A 37 -8.96 1.44 3.55
N PHE A 38 -9.15 1.70 4.85
CA PHE A 38 -9.41 0.67 5.85
C PHE A 38 -10.64 -0.17 5.51
N GLU A 39 -11.74 0.49 5.16
CA GLU A 39 -13.00 -0.18 4.81
C GLU A 39 -12.83 -1.05 3.57
N VAL A 40 -12.27 -0.51 2.49
CA VAL A 40 -12.18 -1.24 1.22
C VAL A 40 -11.17 -2.38 1.27
N VAL A 41 -10.02 -2.21 1.93
CA VAL A 41 -9.02 -3.28 2.08
C VAL A 41 -9.57 -4.42 2.93
N ASN A 42 -10.22 -4.08 4.06
CA ASN A 42 -10.74 -5.11 4.96
C ASN A 42 -12.04 -5.75 4.48
N SER A 43 -12.78 -5.14 3.55
CA SER A 43 -13.94 -5.78 2.92
C SER A 43 -13.55 -7.05 2.14
N LEU A 44 -12.31 -7.13 1.64
CA LEU A 44 -11.76 -8.29 0.93
C LEU A 44 -10.84 -9.17 1.80
N SER A 45 -10.76 -8.91 3.10
CA SER A 45 -9.94 -9.73 3.99
C SER A 45 -10.69 -10.97 4.52
N GLY A 46 -12.02 -10.94 4.53
CA GLY A 46 -12.84 -12.04 5.06
C GLY A 46 -12.74 -13.33 4.25
N ASP A 47 -12.60 -13.23 2.93
CA ASP A 47 -12.39 -14.35 2.01
C ASP A 47 -10.91 -14.68 1.79
N GLY A 48 -10.02 -13.96 2.47
CA GLY A 48 -8.57 -14.11 2.37
C GLY A 48 -7.98 -13.57 1.05
N THR A 49 -8.71 -12.70 0.33
CA THR A 49 -8.20 -12.05 -0.89
C THR A 49 -7.11 -11.04 -0.56
N LEU A 50 -7.23 -10.35 0.56
CA LEU A 50 -6.21 -9.45 1.07
C LEU A 50 -5.87 -9.77 2.53
N LEU A 51 -4.65 -9.47 2.95
CA LEU A 51 -4.29 -9.48 4.36
C LEU A 51 -4.99 -8.33 5.07
N ARG A 52 -5.58 -8.64 6.23
CA ARG A 52 -6.22 -7.65 7.08
C ARG A 52 -5.20 -6.62 7.57
N ARG A 53 -5.63 -5.35 7.59
CA ARG A 53 -4.83 -4.24 8.09
C ARG A 53 -5.58 -3.52 9.20
N SER A 54 -4.88 -3.17 10.27
CA SER A 54 -5.46 -2.30 11.30
C SER A 54 -5.56 -0.86 10.80
N TYR A 55 -6.45 -0.08 11.39
CA TYR A 55 -6.56 1.35 11.07
C TYR A 55 -5.28 2.12 11.39
N ALA A 56 -4.64 1.79 12.53
CA ALA A 56 -3.37 2.37 12.93
C ALA A 56 -2.27 2.11 11.90
N GLU A 57 -2.13 0.86 11.43
CA GLU A 57 -1.16 0.49 10.40
C GLU A 57 -1.38 1.26 9.09
N ILE A 58 -2.64 1.48 8.68
CA ILE A 58 -2.94 2.27 7.49
C ILE A 58 -2.56 3.74 7.70
N CYS A 59 -2.83 4.31 8.87
CA CYS A 59 -2.43 5.68 9.18
C CYS A 59 -0.90 5.86 9.19
N GLU A 60 -0.18 4.93 9.80
CA GLU A 60 1.29 4.93 9.85
C GLU A 60 1.93 4.87 8.46
N ASN A 61 1.32 4.09 7.56
CA ASN A 61 1.82 3.85 6.20
C ASN A 61 0.98 4.57 5.12
N VAL A 62 0.25 5.63 5.46
CA VAL A 62 -0.67 6.29 4.52
C VAL A 62 0.04 6.81 3.27
N ARG A 63 1.31 7.18 3.38
CA ARG A 63 2.12 7.67 2.26
C ARG A 63 2.47 6.60 1.23
N ASP A 64 2.40 5.33 1.61
CA ASP A 64 2.60 4.20 0.69
C ASP A 64 1.41 4.04 -0.26
N PHE A 65 0.24 4.61 0.11
CA PHE A 65 -0.99 4.44 -0.63
C PHE A 65 -1.20 5.50 -1.71
N PHE A 66 -1.77 5.04 -2.83
CA PHE A 66 -2.38 5.88 -3.85
C PHE A 66 -3.87 5.58 -3.92
N VAL A 67 -4.68 6.61 -4.11
CA VAL A 67 -6.13 6.52 -4.21
C VAL A 67 -6.61 6.96 -5.58
N ALA A 68 -7.61 6.25 -6.10
CA ALA A 68 -8.33 6.63 -7.29
C ALA A 68 -9.64 7.31 -6.89
N GLU A 69 -9.94 8.42 -7.53
CA GLU A 69 -11.16 9.21 -7.33
C GLU A 69 -11.86 9.45 -8.68
N SER A 70 -13.17 9.57 -8.65
CA SER A 70 -13.93 10.10 -9.78
C SER A 70 -13.66 11.59 -9.96
N GLU A 71 -14.15 12.18 -11.06
CA GLU A 71 -14.09 13.63 -11.28
C GLU A 71 -14.80 14.42 -10.17
N ALA A 72 -15.80 13.82 -9.54
CA ALA A 72 -16.54 14.39 -8.40
C ALA A 72 -15.83 14.18 -7.04
N GLY A 73 -14.62 13.62 -7.02
CA GLY A 73 -13.88 13.35 -5.79
C GLY A 73 -14.36 12.13 -4.99
N ILE A 74 -15.17 11.25 -5.61
CA ILE A 74 -15.65 10.03 -4.95
C ILE A 74 -14.53 8.99 -4.98
N PHE A 75 -14.19 8.40 -3.81
CA PHE A 75 -13.20 7.35 -3.68
C PHE A 75 -13.63 6.08 -4.44
N LEU A 76 -12.81 5.65 -5.39
CA LEU A 76 -13.04 4.50 -6.26
C LEU A 76 -12.18 3.28 -5.94
N GLY A 77 -11.08 3.47 -5.24
CA GLY A 77 -10.16 2.40 -4.91
C GLY A 77 -8.80 2.90 -4.47
N CYS A 78 -7.91 1.97 -4.13
CA CYS A 78 -6.56 2.27 -3.70
C CYS A 78 -5.58 1.17 -4.08
N GLY A 79 -4.31 1.42 -3.81
CA GLY A 79 -3.21 0.46 -3.81
C GLY A 79 -2.03 1.04 -3.05
N ALA A 80 -1.09 0.21 -2.65
CA ALA A 80 0.09 0.64 -1.90
C ALA A 80 1.38 0.11 -2.52
N LEU A 81 2.45 0.91 -2.41
CA LEU A 81 3.82 0.54 -2.72
C LEU A 81 4.61 0.40 -1.43
N HIS A 82 5.03 -0.81 -1.11
CA HIS A 82 5.86 -1.07 0.05
C HIS A 82 7.32 -1.26 -0.36
N LEU A 83 8.20 -0.45 0.20
CA LEU A 83 9.63 -0.50 -0.11
C LEU A 83 10.35 -1.48 0.83
N TYR A 84 11.02 -2.49 0.27
CA TYR A 84 11.95 -3.34 1.00
C TYR A 84 13.37 -2.77 0.97
N GLY A 85 13.67 -1.99 -0.07
CA GLY A 85 14.95 -1.35 -0.29
C GLY A 85 15.14 -0.95 -1.75
N PRO A 86 16.31 -0.47 -2.16
CA PRO A 86 16.56 -0.08 -3.56
C PRO A 86 16.41 -1.25 -4.54
N HIS A 87 16.57 -2.49 -4.07
CA HIS A 87 16.51 -3.70 -4.90
C HIS A 87 15.10 -4.17 -5.19
N LEU A 88 14.14 -3.89 -4.28
CA LEU A 88 12.79 -4.46 -4.36
C LEU A 88 11.74 -3.58 -3.68
N ALA A 89 10.60 -3.43 -4.34
CA ALA A 89 9.36 -2.94 -3.74
C ALA A 89 8.22 -3.93 -4.01
N GLU A 90 7.16 -3.83 -3.25
CA GLU A 90 5.94 -4.63 -3.42
C GLU A 90 4.73 -3.74 -3.69
N VAL A 91 4.02 -4.04 -4.77
CA VAL A 91 2.67 -3.53 -4.98
C VAL A 91 1.70 -4.43 -4.22
N ARG A 92 0.94 -3.83 -3.30
CA ARG A 92 0.00 -4.55 -2.43
C ARG A 92 -1.30 -3.77 -2.20
N SER A 93 -2.31 -4.44 -1.65
CA SER A 93 -3.60 -3.82 -1.29
C SER A 93 -4.28 -3.09 -2.46
N ILE A 94 -4.13 -3.59 -3.70
CA ILE A 94 -4.88 -3.02 -4.83
C ILE A 94 -6.34 -3.46 -4.74
N VAL A 95 -7.21 -2.49 -4.57
CA VAL A 95 -8.65 -2.69 -4.49
C VAL A 95 -9.37 -1.61 -5.30
N VAL A 96 -10.38 -2.02 -6.06
CA VAL A 96 -11.29 -1.12 -6.77
C VAL A 96 -12.72 -1.43 -6.34
N LYS A 97 -13.43 -0.41 -5.87
CA LYS A 97 -14.86 -0.52 -5.54
C LYS A 97 -15.67 -0.89 -6.80
N PRO A 98 -16.86 -1.51 -6.64
CA PRO A 98 -17.72 -1.84 -7.79
C PRO A 98 -17.97 -0.64 -8.71
N GLU A 99 -18.14 0.56 -8.16
CA GLU A 99 -18.39 1.81 -8.88
C GLU A 99 -17.20 2.23 -9.75
N GLY A 100 -15.98 1.87 -9.35
CA GLY A 100 -14.73 2.15 -10.10
C GLY A 100 -14.38 1.11 -11.16
N LYS A 101 -15.09 -0.04 -11.19
CA LYS A 101 -14.86 -1.09 -12.18
C LYS A 101 -15.23 -0.59 -13.58
N GLY A 102 -14.44 -0.97 -14.57
CA GLY A 102 -14.64 -0.52 -15.95
C GLY A 102 -14.17 0.92 -16.24
N GLN A 103 -13.84 1.73 -15.22
CA GLN A 103 -13.32 3.09 -15.37
C GLN A 103 -11.77 3.15 -15.45
N GLY A 104 -11.11 2.00 -15.45
CA GLY A 104 -9.65 1.92 -15.49
C GLY A 104 -8.95 2.32 -14.19
N ALA A 105 -9.69 2.45 -13.06
CA ALA A 105 -9.14 2.90 -11.77
C ALA A 105 -7.96 2.03 -11.31
N GLY A 106 -8.09 0.69 -11.32
CA GLY A 106 -7.01 -0.21 -10.90
C GLY A 106 -5.75 -0.08 -11.73
N GLY A 107 -5.89 0.02 -13.07
CA GLY A 107 -4.75 0.20 -13.95
C GLY A 107 -4.06 1.55 -13.77
N ARG A 108 -4.81 2.60 -13.44
CA ARG A 108 -4.24 3.93 -13.16
C ARG A 108 -3.51 3.96 -11.82
N VAL A 109 -4.08 3.33 -10.77
CA VAL A 109 -3.40 3.16 -9.48
C VAL A 109 -2.11 2.38 -9.66
N LEU A 110 -2.14 1.25 -10.38
CA LEU A 110 -0.94 0.45 -10.62
C LEU A 110 0.14 1.25 -11.36
N ARG A 111 -0.21 2.05 -12.39
CA ARG A 111 0.77 2.91 -13.07
C ARG A 111 1.39 3.92 -12.12
N ALA A 112 0.59 4.60 -11.30
CA ALA A 112 1.10 5.57 -10.32
C ALA A 112 2.07 4.91 -9.31
N LEU A 113 1.77 3.69 -8.85
CA LEU A 113 2.66 2.93 -7.96
C LEU A 113 3.97 2.54 -8.67
N LEU A 114 3.92 2.20 -9.96
CA LEU A 114 5.11 1.88 -10.74
C LEU A 114 5.97 3.13 -11.02
N GLU A 115 5.34 4.26 -11.32
CA GLU A 115 6.00 5.56 -11.47
C GLU A 115 6.67 6.00 -10.16
N GLU A 116 5.99 5.78 -9.01
CA GLU A 116 6.58 6.03 -7.69
C GLU A 116 7.81 5.12 -7.45
N ALA A 117 7.70 3.83 -7.73
CA ALA A 117 8.83 2.90 -7.58
C ALA A 117 10.04 3.33 -8.43
N GLU A 118 9.79 3.78 -9.65
CA GLU A 118 10.83 4.29 -10.56
C GLU A 118 11.45 5.59 -10.03
N SER A 119 10.63 6.52 -9.52
CA SER A 119 11.09 7.78 -8.92
C SER A 119 11.96 7.57 -7.68
N GLN A 120 11.70 6.49 -6.92
CA GLN A 120 12.50 6.08 -5.76
C GLN A 120 13.75 5.28 -6.16
N GLY A 121 13.99 5.04 -7.45
CA GLY A 121 15.13 4.28 -7.94
C GLY A 121 15.07 2.78 -7.63
N VAL A 122 13.87 2.23 -7.42
CA VAL A 122 13.68 0.80 -7.15
C VAL A 122 13.96 -0.01 -8.42
N VAL A 123 14.80 -1.04 -8.27
CA VAL A 123 15.25 -1.88 -9.40
C VAL A 123 14.16 -2.85 -9.85
N SER A 124 13.41 -3.41 -8.91
CA SER A 124 12.39 -4.42 -9.19
C SER A 124 11.15 -4.23 -8.35
N VAL A 125 9.99 -4.53 -8.93
CA VAL A 125 8.69 -4.49 -8.23
C VAL A 125 8.09 -5.87 -8.26
N CYS A 126 7.67 -6.38 -7.11
CA CYS A 126 6.95 -7.65 -6.99
C CYS A 126 5.51 -7.45 -6.53
N LEU A 127 4.73 -8.50 -6.67
CA LEU A 127 3.39 -8.64 -6.09
C LEU A 127 3.01 -10.12 -5.99
N PHE A 128 1.99 -10.38 -5.17
CA PHE A 128 1.35 -11.69 -5.07
C PHE A 128 -0.13 -11.52 -5.40
N THR A 129 -0.67 -12.36 -6.28
CA THR A 129 -2.02 -12.14 -6.84
C THR A 129 -2.73 -13.44 -7.22
N ARG A 130 -4.06 -13.42 -7.20
CA ARG A 130 -4.94 -14.45 -7.78
C ARG A 130 -5.41 -14.11 -9.20
N ILE A 131 -5.08 -12.92 -9.70
CA ILE A 131 -5.49 -12.44 -11.03
C ILE A 131 -4.27 -12.05 -11.87
N PRO A 132 -3.34 -12.97 -12.16
CA PRO A 132 -2.08 -12.68 -12.85
C PRO A 132 -2.28 -12.01 -14.21
N ASP A 133 -3.35 -12.36 -14.94
CA ASP A 133 -3.63 -11.84 -16.28
C ASP A 133 -3.72 -10.31 -16.32
N PHE A 134 -4.27 -9.70 -15.28
CA PHE A 134 -4.31 -8.25 -15.18
C PHE A 134 -2.90 -7.64 -15.17
N PHE A 135 -1.96 -8.25 -14.46
CA PHE A 135 -0.62 -7.71 -14.25
C PHE A 135 0.34 -7.97 -15.42
N PHE A 136 0.09 -8.99 -16.24
CA PHE A 136 0.88 -9.21 -17.46
C PHE A 136 0.88 -7.99 -18.38
N HIS A 137 -0.24 -7.26 -18.47
CA HIS A 137 -0.36 -6.05 -19.29
C HIS A 137 0.51 -4.87 -18.80
N PHE A 138 1.07 -4.99 -17.59
CA PHE A 138 1.95 -3.99 -16.97
C PHE A 138 3.41 -4.45 -16.91
N GLY A 139 3.75 -5.51 -17.66
CA GLY A 139 5.12 -6.01 -17.76
C GLY A 139 5.56 -6.89 -16.59
N PHE A 140 4.64 -7.34 -15.75
CA PHE A 140 4.94 -8.36 -14.76
C PHE A 140 5.03 -9.74 -15.41
N ARG A 141 5.85 -10.60 -14.85
CA ARG A 141 5.97 -12.02 -15.21
C ARG A 141 5.92 -12.88 -13.96
N VAL A 142 5.51 -14.11 -14.09
CA VAL A 142 5.52 -15.08 -13.00
C VAL A 142 6.95 -15.28 -12.51
N ALA A 143 7.13 -15.36 -11.21
CA ALA A 143 8.39 -15.63 -10.55
C ALA A 143 8.21 -16.76 -9.52
N ASP A 144 9.30 -17.46 -9.21
CA ASP A 144 9.31 -18.35 -8.06
C ASP A 144 9.28 -17.52 -6.77
N ARG A 145 8.33 -17.82 -5.89
CA ARG A 145 8.21 -17.09 -4.62
C ARG A 145 9.46 -17.17 -3.75
N THR A 146 10.24 -18.25 -3.86
CA THR A 146 11.51 -18.41 -3.12
C THR A 146 12.56 -17.36 -3.53
N THR A 147 12.38 -16.71 -4.70
CA THR A 147 13.23 -15.62 -5.16
C THR A 147 12.87 -14.26 -4.56
N LEU A 148 11.82 -14.19 -3.73
CA LEU A 148 11.30 -12.98 -3.11
C LEU A 148 11.27 -13.12 -1.56
N PRO A 149 12.44 -13.35 -0.92
CA PRO A 149 12.51 -13.64 0.51
C PRO A 149 11.99 -12.49 1.38
N ASP A 150 12.19 -11.22 0.98
CA ASP A 150 11.73 -10.07 1.73
C ASP A 150 10.22 -10.15 2.02
N LYS A 151 9.42 -10.45 0.99
CA LYS A 151 7.98 -10.66 1.13
C LYS A 151 7.65 -11.84 2.03
N ILE A 152 8.32 -12.97 1.83
CA ILE A 152 8.05 -14.20 2.59
C ILE A 152 8.33 -13.99 4.06
N TYR A 153 9.46 -13.41 4.41
CA TYR A 153 9.84 -13.20 5.81
C TYR A 153 8.99 -12.13 6.50
N LYS A 154 8.54 -11.12 5.77
CA LYS A 154 7.76 -10.04 6.38
C LYS A 154 6.29 -10.41 6.60
N ASP A 155 5.59 -10.83 5.57
CA ASP A 155 4.14 -10.96 5.58
C ASP A 155 3.65 -12.41 5.55
N CYS A 156 4.33 -13.29 4.78
CA CYS A 156 3.83 -14.64 4.58
C CYS A 156 3.92 -15.51 5.83
N GLN A 157 4.91 -15.29 6.69
CA GLN A 157 5.04 -16.08 7.94
C GLN A 157 3.85 -15.89 8.89
N ALA A 158 3.25 -14.70 8.90
CA ALA A 158 2.07 -14.39 9.70
C ALA A 158 0.75 -14.65 8.95
N CYS A 159 0.82 -15.09 7.69
CA CYS A 159 -0.37 -15.29 6.87
C CYS A 159 -1.07 -16.60 7.26
N PRO A 160 -2.37 -16.57 7.59
CA PRO A 160 -3.13 -17.77 7.91
C PRO A 160 -3.24 -18.77 6.75
N ARG A 161 -2.94 -18.33 5.52
CA ARG A 161 -2.94 -19.16 4.31
C ARG A 161 -1.55 -19.60 3.85
N LEU A 162 -0.52 -19.47 4.69
CA LEU A 162 0.87 -19.79 4.31
C LEU A 162 1.01 -21.16 3.61
N TYR A 163 0.37 -22.19 4.16
CA TYR A 163 0.44 -23.57 3.64
C TYR A 163 -0.62 -23.88 2.56
N ALA A 164 -1.55 -23.00 2.33
CA ALA A 164 -2.62 -23.14 1.32
C ALA A 164 -2.71 -21.90 0.43
N CYS A 165 -1.57 -21.23 0.22
CA CYS A 165 -1.52 -20.01 -0.57
C CYS A 165 -1.72 -20.32 -2.06
N ASP A 166 -2.71 -19.68 -2.64
CA ASP A 166 -3.12 -19.78 -4.04
C ASP A 166 -2.73 -18.55 -4.89
N GLU A 167 -1.96 -17.62 -4.29
CA GLU A 167 -1.44 -16.47 -5.01
C GLU A 167 -0.24 -16.83 -5.88
N VAL A 168 -0.20 -16.24 -7.06
CA VAL A 168 0.92 -16.30 -8.00
C VAL A 168 1.88 -15.15 -7.68
N ALA A 169 3.14 -15.47 -7.42
CA ALA A 169 4.19 -14.46 -7.26
C ALA A 169 4.57 -13.92 -8.64
N MET A 170 4.64 -12.61 -8.75
CA MET A 170 5.00 -11.93 -9.99
C MET A 170 6.06 -10.86 -9.75
N VAL A 171 6.89 -10.59 -10.75
CA VAL A 171 7.93 -9.56 -10.70
C VAL A 171 7.98 -8.78 -12.01
N ARG A 172 8.23 -7.49 -11.89
CA ARG A 172 8.61 -6.59 -12.97
C ARG A 172 10.04 -6.09 -12.71
N GLY A 173 10.90 -6.16 -13.69
CA GLY A 173 12.34 -5.92 -13.54
C GLY A 173 13.15 -7.23 -13.34
N PRO A 174 14.46 -7.15 -13.10
CA PRO A 174 15.30 -8.31 -12.82
C PRO A 174 14.89 -8.96 -11.49
N LEU A 175 15.10 -10.28 -11.36
CA LEU A 175 14.95 -10.91 -10.05
C LEU A 175 15.99 -10.33 -9.09
N PRO A 176 15.60 -10.03 -7.83
CA PRO A 176 16.55 -9.61 -6.82
C PRO A 176 17.67 -10.65 -6.75
N LYS A 177 18.92 -10.19 -6.83
CA LYS A 177 20.03 -11.07 -6.48
C LYS A 177 19.90 -11.30 -4.99
N ILE A 178 19.51 -12.50 -4.60
CA ILE A 178 19.59 -12.92 -3.21
C ILE A 178 21.08 -12.87 -2.90
N ALA A 179 21.52 -11.84 -2.18
CA ALA A 179 22.77 -11.92 -1.49
C ALA A 179 22.55 -13.04 -0.47
N VAL A 180 22.95 -14.26 -0.81
CA VAL A 180 23.26 -15.26 0.20
C VAL A 180 24.39 -14.62 0.98
N LEU A 181 24.03 -13.83 1.97
CA LEU A 181 24.91 -13.52 3.07
C LEU A 181 25.16 -14.90 3.68
N GLY A 182 26.19 -15.59 3.15
CA GLY A 182 26.79 -16.66 3.89
C GLY A 182 26.97 -16.17 5.31
N PRO A 183 27.19 -17.03 6.34
CA PRO A 183 27.32 -16.57 7.69
C PRO A 183 28.44 -15.55 7.72
N THR A 184 28.12 -14.33 7.34
CA THR A 184 28.93 -13.18 7.58
C THR A 184 29.03 -13.22 9.09
N ARG A 185 30.20 -13.57 9.61
CA ARG A 185 30.52 -13.12 10.95
C ARG A 185 30.10 -11.67 10.94
N ILE A 186 28.92 -11.41 11.50
CA ILE A 186 28.53 -10.08 11.91
C ILE A 186 29.67 -9.75 12.87
N ALA A 187 30.70 -9.06 12.36
CA ALA A 187 31.59 -8.34 13.23
C ALA A 187 30.61 -7.57 14.09
N GLN A 188 30.50 -7.99 15.36
CA GLN A 188 29.57 -7.35 16.28
C GLN A 188 29.78 -5.87 16.03
N PRO A 189 28.78 -5.11 15.57
CA PRO A 189 28.93 -3.69 15.50
C PRO A 189 29.37 -3.34 16.92
N GLU A 190 30.59 -2.80 17.06
CA GLU A 190 30.96 -2.22 18.33
C GLU A 190 29.78 -1.38 18.70
N LEU A 191 29.07 -1.82 19.75
CA LEU A 191 27.98 -1.05 20.32
C LEU A 191 28.64 0.26 20.61
N VAL A 192 28.41 1.26 19.72
CA VAL A 192 28.73 2.63 20.00
C VAL A 192 27.98 2.89 21.27
N LYS A 193 28.71 2.81 22.40
CA LYS A 193 28.17 3.24 23.68
C LYS A 193 27.88 4.70 23.46
N LEU A 194 26.64 4.98 23.08
CA LEU A 194 26.11 6.33 23.22
C LEU A 194 26.31 6.63 24.70
N GLN A 195 27.37 7.37 25.02
CA GLN A 195 27.43 8.08 26.29
C GLN A 195 26.28 9.06 26.24
N VAL A 196 25.13 8.60 26.69
CA VAL A 196 24.05 9.50 27.07
C VAL A 196 24.64 10.28 28.24
N GLY A 197 25.13 11.49 27.96
CA GLY A 197 25.54 12.40 29.00
C GLY A 197 24.40 12.46 30.00
N HIS A 198 24.70 12.25 31.26
CA HIS A 198 23.72 12.36 32.33
C HIS A 198 23.14 13.77 32.22
N ILE A 199 21.95 13.87 31.64
CA ILE A 199 21.12 15.06 31.72
C ILE A 199 20.58 14.97 33.15
N ALA A 200 21.25 15.65 34.09
CA ALA A 200 20.75 15.79 35.45
C ALA A 200 19.33 16.37 35.36
N HIS A 201 18.35 15.60 35.79
CA HIS A 201 16.99 16.09 35.86
C HIS A 201 16.92 17.19 36.93
N PRO A 202 16.34 18.35 36.63
CA PRO A 202 16.26 19.48 37.62
C PRO A 202 15.57 19.12 38.94
N VAL A 203 14.87 18.00 38.99
CA VAL A 203 14.16 17.49 40.18
C VAL A 203 15.11 16.84 41.19
N GLU A 204 16.24 16.25 40.71
CA GLU A 204 17.21 15.62 41.61
C GLU A 204 18.08 16.64 42.34
N GLU A 205 18.40 17.76 41.71
CA GLU A 205 19.17 18.87 42.31
C GLU A 205 18.38 19.55 43.44
N ALA A 206 17.06 19.66 43.29
CA ALA A 206 16.21 20.21 44.33
C ALA A 206 16.07 19.30 45.57
N ALA A 207 16.15 17.99 45.40
CA ALA A 207 16.08 17.02 46.49
C ALA A 207 17.37 16.94 47.30
N GLN A 208 18.53 17.10 46.68
CA GLN A 208 19.82 17.15 47.37
C GLN A 208 20.03 18.44 48.18
N ALA A 209 19.60 19.59 47.65
CA ALA A 209 19.65 20.87 48.35
C ALA A 209 18.73 20.91 49.60
N ALA A 210 17.64 20.16 49.62
CA ALA A 210 16.73 20.08 50.75
C ALA A 210 17.27 19.20 51.91
N VAL A 211 18.19 18.30 51.67
CA VAL A 211 18.77 17.42 52.69
C VAL A 211 19.97 18.08 53.39
N GLU A 212 20.71 18.95 52.71
CA GLU A 212 21.86 19.66 53.32
C GLU A 212 21.48 20.86 54.15
N GLY A 213 20.22 21.34 54.09
CA GLY A 213 19.75 22.54 54.84
C GLY A 213 19.26 22.32 56.26
N THR A 214 19.27 21.10 56.83
CA THR A 214 18.71 20.79 58.17
C THR A 214 19.76 20.38 59.21
N ALA A 215 20.94 20.97 59.19
CA ALA A 215 21.86 20.84 60.30
C ALA A 215 21.71 22.06 61.24
N THR A 216 20.87 21.94 62.25
CA THR A 216 20.71 22.91 63.34
C THR A 216 21.84 22.64 64.35
N PRO A 217 22.60 23.64 64.83
CA PRO A 217 23.55 23.43 65.93
C PRO A 217 22.81 23.45 67.27
N GLU A 218 22.95 22.36 68.02
CA GLU A 218 22.60 22.34 69.43
C GLU A 218 23.55 23.19 70.25
N ARG A 219 22.91 23.96 71.16
CA ARG A 219 23.45 24.40 72.48
C ARG A 219 22.50 23.97 73.52
#